data_d1440c16d5899591988f1ffd266882fd
#
_entry.id   d1440c16d5899591988f1ffd266882fd
#
_cell.length_a   1.000
_cell.length_b   1.000
_cell.length_c   1.000
_cell.angle_alpha   90.00
_cell.angle_beta   90.00
_cell.angle_gamma   90.00
#
_symmetry.space_group_name_H-M   'P 1'
#
loop_
_entity.id
_entity.type
_entity.pdbx_description
1 polymer ?
#
loop_
_entity_poly.entity_id
_entity_poly.type
_entity_poly.pdbx_seq_one_letter_code
_entity_poly.pdbx_strand_id
1 'polypeptide(L)'
;MRLPSFWLPPLPLFYGKVYDRKGFGASVVPALALLMAGYVVLYFFRHSVPVFLGTLIMLCGYLAGMAVFGAMLRDHTPENKAGMFQGQRIIGQVLIPGIIGPAIGAAVLKNAEKIANDDGTTSFIPNENIFLAALIAAVAIFVVLIPLLKKEKRNEAG
;
A
#
# COMPACT_ATOMS: atom_id res chain seq x y z
N MET A 1 -30.74 -24.32 -10.87
CA MET A 1 -29.33 -24.55 -11.25
C MET A 1 -28.47 -23.75 -10.28
N ARG A 2 -27.89 -24.38 -9.23
CA ARG A 2 -27.05 -23.70 -8.24
C ARG A 2 -25.63 -23.61 -8.83
N LEU A 3 -25.19 -22.41 -9.16
CA LEU A 3 -23.79 -22.17 -9.51
C LEU A 3 -22.92 -22.53 -8.30
N PRO A 4 -21.83 -23.30 -8.47
CA PRO A 4 -20.91 -23.58 -7.39
C PRO A 4 -20.25 -22.27 -6.99
N SER A 5 -20.46 -21.85 -5.75
CA SER A 5 -19.82 -20.69 -5.13
C SER A 5 -18.34 -20.96 -4.88
N PHE A 6 -17.56 -21.07 -5.94
CA PHE A 6 -16.10 -21.06 -5.91
C PHE A 6 -15.62 -19.60 -5.91
N TRP A 7 -16.10 -18.85 -4.92
CA TRP A 7 -15.55 -17.54 -4.63
C TRP A 7 -14.44 -17.74 -3.62
N LEU A 8 -13.20 -17.77 -4.09
CA LEU A 8 -12.08 -17.44 -3.21
C LEU A 8 -12.42 -16.08 -2.56
N PRO A 9 -12.46 -15.98 -1.23
CA PRO A 9 -12.69 -14.70 -0.60
C PRO A 9 -11.64 -13.72 -1.13
N PRO A 10 -12.02 -12.55 -1.63
CA PRO A 10 -11.05 -11.59 -2.11
C PRO A 10 -10.03 -11.31 -1.01
N LEU A 11 -8.78 -11.25 -1.37
CA LEU A 11 -7.63 -11.11 -0.46
C LEU A 11 -7.88 -10.12 0.71
N PRO A 12 -8.57 -8.96 0.50
CA PRO A 12 -8.93 -8.05 1.57
C PRO A 12 -9.84 -8.65 2.65
N LEU A 13 -10.79 -9.53 2.28
CA LEU A 13 -11.67 -10.19 3.26
C LEU A 13 -10.92 -11.22 4.11
N PHE A 14 -9.96 -11.92 3.50
CA PHE A 14 -9.10 -12.84 4.25
C PHE A 14 -8.23 -12.06 5.25
N TYR A 15 -7.62 -10.96 4.83
CA TYR A 15 -6.79 -10.13 5.71
C TYR A 15 -7.59 -9.41 6.80
N GLY A 16 -8.84 -9.01 6.53
CA GLY A 16 -9.75 -8.50 7.55
C GLY A 16 -9.99 -9.51 8.67
N LYS A 17 -10.20 -10.78 8.34
CA LYS A 17 -10.32 -11.87 9.35
C LYS A 17 -9.02 -12.10 10.13
N VAL A 18 -7.87 -11.92 9.53
CA VAL A 18 -6.58 -12.00 10.23
C VAL A 18 -6.43 -10.87 11.23
N TYR A 19 -6.82 -9.65 10.84
CA TYR A 19 -6.86 -8.48 11.71
C TYR A 19 -7.78 -8.71 12.92
N ASP A 20 -9.01 -9.19 12.70
CA ASP A 20 -9.99 -9.45 13.76
C ASP A 20 -9.51 -10.51 14.77
N ARG A 21 -8.62 -11.42 14.36
CA ARG A 21 -8.09 -12.49 15.22
C ARG A 21 -6.76 -12.20 15.88
N LYS A 22 -5.88 -11.47 15.21
CA LYS A 22 -4.46 -11.30 15.61
C LYS A 22 -4.08 -9.87 15.95
N GLY A 23 -5.01 -8.92 15.79
CA GLY A 23 -4.77 -7.49 16.02
C GLY A 23 -4.03 -6.78 14.89
N PHE A 24 -3.85 -5.47 15.07
CA PHE A 24 -3.26 -4.59 14.06
C PHE A 24 -1.80 -4.93 13.76
N GLY A 25 -0.97 -5.07 14.80
CA GLY A 25 0.46 -5.28 14.63
C GLY A 25 0.82 -6.56 13.88
N ALA A 26 0.14 -7.68 14.21
CA ALA A 26 0.36 -8.96 13.56
C ALA A 26 -0.12 -9.00 12.11
N SER A 27 -1.00 -8.07 11.72
CA SER A 27 -1.57 -8.01 10.37
C SER A 27 -0.87 -6.99 9.48
N VAL A 28 -0.44 -5.83 10.02
CA VAL A 28 0.19 -4.77 9.24
C VAL A 28 1.63 -5.11 8.85
N VAL A 29 2.39 -5.76 9.74
CA VAL A 29 3.79 -6.10 9.46
C VAL A 29 3.95 -7.02 8.24
N PRO A 30 3.24 -8.16 8.11
CA PRO A 30 3.36 -8.99 6.92
C PRO A 30 2.82 -8.31 5.66
N ALA A 31 1.80 -7.46 5.77
CA ALA A 31 1.28 -6.69 4.63
C ALA A 31 2.33 -5.72 4.07
N LEU A 32 3.00 -4.95 4.95
CA LEU A 32 4.09 -4.06 4.56
C LEU A 32 5.32 -4.82 4.07
N ALA A 33 5.69 -5.93 4.70
CA ALA A 33 6.80 -6.76 4.25
C ALA A 33 6.55 -7.29 2.82
N LEU A 34 5.32 -7.73 2.52
CA LEU A 34 4.94 -8.18 1.20
C LEU A 34 5.00 -7.05 0.16
N LEU A 35 4.52 -5.86 0.52
CA LEU A 35 4.60 -4.67 -0.32
C LEU A 35 6.05 -4.30 -0.64
N MET A 36 6.91 -4.26 0.38
CA MET A 36 8.34 -3.95 0.23
C MET A 36 9.06 -5.02 -0.61
N ALA A 37 8.76 -6.31 -0.42
CA ALA A 37 9.30 -7.39 -1.23
C ALA A 37 8.95 -7.21 -2.71
N GLY A 38 7.70 -6.82 -3.01
CA GLY A 38 7.29 -6.48 -4.38
C GLY A 38 8.10 -5.34 -4.99
N TYR A 39 8.31 -4.25 -4.25
CA TYR A 39 9.15 -3.12 -4.72
C TYR A 39 10.61 -3.55 -4.96
N VAL A 40 11.18 -4.38 -4.10
CA VAL A 40 12.54 -4.91 -4.28
C VAL A 40 12.63 -5.71 -5.57
N VAL A 41 11.69 -6.62 -5.82
CA VAL A 41 11.67 -7.41 -7.07
C VAL A 41 11.57 -6.49 -8.28
N LEU A 42 10.68 -5.49 -8.27
CA LEU A 42 10.48 -4.55 -9.38
C LEU A 42 11.69 -3.64 -9.61
N TYR A 43 12.47 -3.36 -8.58
CA TYR A 43 13.70 -2.58 -8.71
C TYR A 43 14.83 -3.36 -9.36
N PHE A 44 15.03 -4.63 -8.97
CA PHE A 44 16.18 -5.43 -9.42
C PHE A 44 15.96 -6.19 -10.73
N PHE A 45 14.71 -6.55 -11.05
CA PHE A 45 14.42 -7.39 -12.20
C PHE A 45 13.73 -6.61 -13.31
N ARG A 46 14.17 -6.84 -14.56
CA ARG A 46 13.63 -6.20 -15.77
C ARG A 46 12.98 -7.17 -16.75
N HIS A 47 13.06 -8.47 -16.47
CA HIS A 47 12.43 -9.49 -17.32
C HIS A 47 10.92 -9.57 -17.04
N SER A 48 10.13 -9.86 -18.06
CA SER A 48 8.65 -9.86 -17.98
C SER A 48 8.10 -10.75 -16.88
N VAL A 49 8.67 -11.95 -16.67
CA VAL A 49 8.15 -12.90 -15.67
C VAL A 49 8.40 -12.41 -14.23
N PRO A 50 9.63 -12.05 -13.81
CA PRO A 50 9.86 -11.48 -12.48
C PRO A 50 9.08 -10.18 -12.25
N VAL A 51 8.96 -9.30 -13.25
CA VAL A 51 8.18 -8.06 -13.14
C VAL A 51 6.71 -8.36 -12.90
N PHE A 52 6.13 -9.32 -13.63
CA PHE A 52 4.77 -9.75 -13.41
C PHE A 52 4.55 -10.30 -11.98
N LEU A 53 5.44 -11.19 -11.51
CA LEU A 53 5.37 -11.73 -10.15
C LEU A 53 5.59 -10.65 -9.08
N GLY A 54 6.55 -9.75 -9.28
CA GLY A 54 6.80 -8.62 -8.38
C GLY A 54 5.59 -7.70 -8.28
N THR A 55 4.92 -7.43 -9.40
CA THR A 55 3.68 -6.65 -9.42
C THR A 55 2.55 -7.34 -8.65
N LEU A 56 2.39 -8.65 -8.80
CA LEU A 56 1.40 -9.41 -8.03
C LEU A 56 1.69 -9.37 -6.53
N ILE A 57 2.95 -9.57 -6.13
CA ILE A 57 3.37 -9.50 -4.73
C ILE A 57 3.11 -8.11 -4.16
N MET A 58 3.51 -7.06 -4.87
CA MET A 58 3.27 -5.67 -4.50
C MET A 58 1.77 -5.40 -4.33
N LEU A 59 0.94 -5.83 -5.29
CA LEU A 59 -0.50 -5.63 -5.27
C LEU A 59 -1.15 -6.36 -4.10
N CYS A 60 -0.73 -7.59 -3.81
CA CYS A 60 -1.18 -8.33 -2.64
C CYS A 60 -0.84 -7.60 -1.34
N GLY A 61 0.39 -7.09 -1.20
CA GLY A 61 0.80 -6.29 -0.03
C GLY A 61 0.00 -5.00 0.11
N TYR A 62 -0.25 -4.30 -0.99
CA TYR A 62 -1.06 -3.08 -1.02
C TYR A 62 -2.51 -3.34 -0.58
N LEU A 63 -3.16 -4.35 -1.16
CA LEU A 63 -4.55 -4.70 -0.82
C LEU A 63 -4.67 -5.19 0.63
N ALA A 64 -3.69 -5.96 1.11
CA ALA A 64 -3.62 -6.37 2.51
C ALA A 64 -3.48 -5.17 3.45
N GLY A 65 -2.58 -4.23 3.14
CA GLY A 65 -2.40 -2.99 3.89
C GLY A 65 -3.69 -2.16 3.94
N MET A 66 -4.34 -1.96 2.79
CA MET A 66 -5.63 -1.25 2.72
C MET A 66 -6.71 -1.88 3.60
N ALA A 67 -6.78 -3.22 3.64
CA ALA A 67 -7.73 -3.94 4.50
C ALA A 67 -7.44 -3.71 5.99
N VAL A 68 -6.17 -3.82 6.40
CA VAL A 68 -5.75 -3.63 7.80
C VAL A 68 -5.97 -2.21 8.28
N PHE A 69 -5.52 -1.20 7.51
CA PHE A 69 -5.74 0.20 7.88
C PHE A 69 -7.23 0.60 7.84
N GLY A 70 -8.00 0.03 6.91
CA GLY A 70 -9.44 0.23 6.86
C GLY A 70 -10.17 -0.34 8.07
N ALA A 71 -9.77 -1.53 8.54
CA ALA A 71 -10.32 -2.15 9.75
C ALA A 71 -9.96 -1.34 11.00
N MET A 72 -8.68 -0.97 11.15
CA MET A 72 -8.22 -0.13 12.27
C MET A 72 -8.99 1.20 12.34
N LEU A 73 -9.19 1.86 11.21
CA LEU A 73 -9.94 3.12 11.17
C LEU A 73 -11.41 2.93 11.59
N ARG A 74 -12.04 1.85 11.13
CA ARG A 74 -13.42 1.50 11.51
C ARG A 74 -13.53 1.29 13.02
N ASP A 75 -12.61 0.54 13.62
CA ASP A 75 -12.66 0.20 15.05
C ASP A 75 -12.43 1.41 15.97
N HIS A 76 -11.72 2.44 15.47
CA HIS A 76 -11.47 3.69 16.20
C HIS A 76 -12.44 4.82 15.83
N THR A 77 -13.43 4.56 14.98
CA THR A 77 -14.40 5.58 14.55
C THR A 77 -15.65 5.54 15.44
N PRO A 78 -15.93 6.57 16.26
CA PRO A 78 -17.18 6.67 17.01
C PRO A 78 -18.37 6.78 16.06
N GLU A 79 -19.48 6.10 16.37
CA GLU A 79 -20.68 6.06 15.51
C GLU A 79 -21.24 7.46 15.21
N ASN A 80 -21.21 8.36 16.20
CA ASN A 80 -21.71 9.74 16.08
C ASN A 80 -20.81 10.67 15.25
N LYS A 81 -19.60 10.23 14.85
CA LYS A 81 -18.60 11.00 14.08
C LYS A 81 -18.18 10.33 12.79
N ALA A 82 -18.91 9.32 12.33
CA ALA A 82 -18.57 8.55 11.14
C ALA A 82 -18.32 9.41 9.89
N GLY A 83 -19.11 10.45 9.67
CA GLY A 83 -18.93 11.36 8.53
C GLY A 83 -17.62 12.15 8.58
N MET A 84 -17.22 12.64 9.76
CA MET A 84 -15.96 13.36 9.94
C MET A 84 -14.75 12.46 9.68
N PHE A 85 -14.77 11.24 10.23
CA PHE A 85 -13.69 10.26 10.01
C PHE A 85 -13.61 9.80 8.56
N GLN A 86 -14.75 9.67 7.88
CA GLN A 86 -14.75 9.37 6.44
C GLN A 86 -14.12 10.50 5.62
N GLY A 87 -14.37 11.76 5.97
CA GLY A 87 -13.71 12.91 5.36
C GLY A 87 -12.19 12.88 5.57
N GLN A 88 -11.73 12.64 6.80
CA GLN A 88 -10.31 12.50 7.11
C GLN A 88 -9.65 11.33 6.35
N ARG A 89 -10.36 10.21 6.19
CA ARG A 89 -9.90 9.07 5.38
C ARG A 89 -9.68 9.48 3.93
N ILE A 90 -10.61 10.20 3.33
CA ILE A 90 -10.48 10.67 1.93
C ILE A 90 -9.26 11.59 1.80
N ILE A 91 -9.08 12.52 2.73
CA ILE A 91 -7.90 13.41 2.74
C ILE A 91 -6.61 12.59 2.83
N GLY A 92 -6.51 11.66 3.79
CA GLY A 92 -5.29 10.87 4.03
C GLY A 92 -5.00 9.84 2.93
N GLN A 93 -6.01 9.19 2.37
CA GLN A 93 -5.84 8.09 1.41
C GLN A 93 -5.90 8.53 -0.06
N VAL A 94 -6.49 9.68 -0.36
CA VAL A 94 -6.67 10.15 -1.74
C VAL A 94 -5.99 11.48 -1.98
N LEU A 95 -6.31 12.52 -1.20
CA LEU A 95 -5.85 13.87 -1.47
C LEU A 95 -4.34 14.01 -1.25
N ILE A 96 -3.84 13.59 -0.09
CA ILE A 96 -2.41 13.69 0.23
C ILE A 96 -1.56 12.84 -0.74
N PRO A 97 -1.82 11.55 -0.96
CA PRO A 97 -1.08 10.74 -1.93
C PRO A 97 -1.25 11.25 -3.36
N GLY A 98 -2.43 11.76 -3.72
CA GLY A 98 -2.72 12.32 -5.04
C GLY A 98 -1.89 13.57 -5.39
N ILE A 99 -1.42 14.32 -4.40
CA ILE A 99 -0.53 15.47 -4.58
C ILE A 99 0.94 15.05 -4.43
N ILE A 100 1.27 14.33 -3.36
CA ILE A 100 2.66 13.96 -3.03
C ILE A 100 3.20 12.91 -4.01
N GLY A 101 2.38 11.92 -4.42
CA GLY A 101 2.79 10.87 -5.34
C GLY A 101 3.33 11.40 -6.68
N PRO A 102 2.56 12.20 -7.42
CA PRO A 102 3.03 12.81 -8.66
C PRO A 102 4.24 13.73 -8.46
N ALA A 103 4.34 14.47 -7.34
CA ALA A 103 5.48 15.31 -7.04
C ALA A 103 6.76 14.50 -6.85
N ILE A 104 6.70 13.39 -6.10
CA ILE A 104 7.82 12.44 -5.95
C ILE A 104 8.17 11.83 -7.31
N GLY A 105 7.17 11.37 -8.07
CA GLY A 105 7.36 10.81 -9.40
C GLY A 105 8.08 11.78 -10.34
N ALA A 106 7.65 13.03 -10.39
CA ALA A 106 8.29 14.06 -11.19
C ALA A 106 9.74 14.34 -10.75
N ALA A 107 10.00 14.36 -9.43
CA ALA A 107 11.35 14.56 -8.89
C ALA A 107 12.29 13.38 -9.26
N VAL A 108 11.82 12.15 -9.16
CA VAL A 108 12.57 10.94 -9.50
C VAL A 108 12.85 10.84 -11.00
N LEU A 109 11.89 11.24 -11.82
CA LEU A 109 11.99 11.19 -13.28
C LEU A 109 12.65 12.43 -13.90
N LYS A 110 13.07 13.42 -13.12
CA LYS A 110 13.64 14.67 -13.64
C LYS A 110 14.78 14.46 -14.65
N ASN A 111 15.60 13.44 -14.43
CA ASN A 111 16.75 13.10 -15.28
C ASN A 111 16.47 11.84 -16.15
N ALA A 112 15.23 11.37 -16.22
CA ALA A 112 14.88 10.23 -17.07
C ALA A 112 14.83 10.64 -18.54
N GLU A 113 15.02 9.67 -19.42
CA GLU A 113 14.84 9.86 -20.87
C GLU A 113 13.43 10.33 -21.20
N LYS A 114 13.33 11.18 -22.22
CA LYS A 114 12.07 11.74 -22.69
C LYS A 114 11.75 11.21 -24.08
N ILE A 115 10.49 10.86 -24.28
CA ILE A 115 9.95 10.53 -25.59
C ILE A 115 9.06 11.70 -26.03
N ALA A 116 9.23 12.11 -27.28
CA ALA A 116 8.29 13.03 -27.95
C ALA A 116 7.07 12.22 -28.40
N ASN A 117 5.89 12.65 -28.01
CA ASN A 117 4.63 12.05 -28.44
C ASN A 117 4.17 12.67 -29.77
N ASP A 118 3.32 11.99 -30.50
CA ASP A 118 2.77 12.45 -31.79
C ASP A 118 1.95 13.74 -31.67
N ASP A 119 1.47 14.08 -30.48
CA ASP A 119 0.74 15.30 -30.15
C ASP A 119 1.63 16.53 -29.83
N GLY A 120 2.95 16.37 -29.96
CA GLY A 120 3.94 17.42 -29.64
C GLY A 120 4.26 17.56 -28.16
N THR A 121 3.68 16.73 -27.28
CA THR A 121 4.04 16.69 -25.87
C THR A 121 5.27 15.80 -25.61
N THR A 122 5.94 15.97 -24.48
CA THR A 122 7.03 15.07 -24.05
C THR A 122 6.62 14.29 -22.81
N SER A 123 6.83 12.99 -22.86
CA SER A 123 6.64 12.08 -21.71
C SER A 123 7.97 11.57 -21.20
N PHE A 124 8.06 11.39 -19.86
CA PHE A 124 9.22 10.74 -19.26
C PHE A 124 9.09 9.22 -19.40
N ILE A 125 10.21 8.55 -19.71
CA ILE A 125 10.26 7.09 -19.67
C ILE A 125 10.36 6.67 -18.20
N PRO A 126 9.38 5.90 -17.65
CA PRO A 126 9.48 5.37 -16.31
C PRO A 126 10.72 4.49 -16.15
N ASN A 127 11.48 4.71 -15.08
CA ASN A 127 12.64 3.90 -14.73
C ASN A 127 12.45 3.22 -13.35
N GLU A 128 13.35 2.30 -13.02
CA GLU A 128 13.32 1.54 -11.76
C GLU A 128 13.41 2.41 -10.49
N ASN A 129 13.92 3.62 -10.60
CA ASN A 129 14.05 4.54 -9.45
C ASN A 129 12.70 4.91 -8.81
N ILE A 130 11.59 4.78 -9.55
CA ILE A 130 10.25 4.95 -9.01
C ILE A 130 9.99 3.92 -7.90
N PHE A 131 10.37 2.66 -8.12
CA PHE A 131 10.21 1.58 -7.14
C PHE A 131 11.15 1.76 -5.95
N LEU A 132 12.36 2.29 -6.18
CA LEU A 132 13.26 2.64 -5.09
C LEU A 132 12.68 3.75 -4.21
N ALA A 133 12.13 4.80 -4.80
CA ALA A 133 11.47 5.88 -4.05
C ALA A 133 10.26 5.36 -3.26
N ALA A 134 9.45 4.49 -3.86
CA ALA A 134 8.33 3.82 -3.18
C ALA A 134 8.80 2.93 -2.02
N LEU A 135 9.91 2.20 -2.20
CA LEU A 135 10.52 1.39 -1.15
C LEU A 135 11.00 2.25 0.03
N ILE A 136 11.68 3.37 -0.25
CA ILE A 136 12.11 4.32 0.80
C ILE A 136 10.91 4.86 1.57
N ALA A 137 9.84 5.23 0.88
CA ALA A 137 8.60 5.68 1.53
C ALA A 137 7.97 4.58 2.40
N ALA A 138 7.94 3.32 1.93
CA ALA A 138 7.42 2.19 2.68
C ALA A 138 8.27 1.91 3.93
N VAL A 139 9.60 2.00 3.85
CA VAL A 139 10.50 1.89 5.00
C VAL A 139 10.25 3.00 6.01
N ALA A 140 10.09 4.25 5.55
CA ALA A 140 9.78 5.38 6.43
C ALA A 140 8.46 5.16 7.19
N ILE A 141 7.41 4.69 6.50
CA ILE A 141 6.13 4.32 7.14
C ILE A 141 6.35 3.22 8.18
N PHE A 142 7.13 2.18 7.86
CA PHE A 142 7.41 1.09 8.78
C PHE A 142 8.12 1.59 10.04
N VAL A 143 9.11 2.48 9.92
CA VAL A 143 9.80 3.10 11.05
C VAL A 143 8.84 3.91 11.94
N VAL A 144 7.93 4.68 11.34
CA VAL A 144 6.92 5.43 12.09
C VAL A 144 5.93 4.52 12.82
N LEU A 145 5.64 3.33 12.27
CA LEU A 145 4.75 2.36 12.89
C LEU A 145 5.37 1.63 14.10
N ILE A 146 6.69 1.50 14.19
CA ILE A 146 7.37 0.78 15.30
C ILE A 146 6.90 1.24 16.69
N PRO A 147 6.87 2.55 17.02
CA PRO A 147 6.42 2.99 18.35
C PRO A 147 4.95 2.69 18.61
N LEU A 148 4.09 2.73 17.56
CA LEU A 148 2.68 2.39 17.68
C LEU A 148 2.50 0.90 17.99
N LEU A 149 3.23 0.02 17.30
CA LEU A 149 3.21 -1.42 17.54
C LEU A 149 3.71 -1.79 18.93
N LYS A 150 4.73 -1.09 19.44
CA LYS A 150 5.22 -1.29 20.81
C LYS A 150 4.19 -0.85 21.85
N LYS A 151 3.47 0.23 21.61
CA LYS A 151 2.43 0.72 22.51
C LYS A 151 1.24 -0.23 22.58
N GLU A 152 0.82 -0.77 21.43
CA GLU A 152 -0.25 -1.77 21.34
C GLU A 152 0.08 -3.01 22.18
N LYS A 153 1.25 -3.63 21.96
CA LYS A 153 1.71 -4.80 22.75
C LYS A 153 1.77 -4.53 24.25
N ARG A 154 2.10 -3.32 24.66
CA ARG A 154 2.13 -2.96 26.08
C ARG A 154 0.74 -2.87 26.70
N ASN A 155 -0.25 -2.42 25.93
CA ASN A 155 -1.64 -2.33 26.38
C ASN A 155 -2.33 -3.71 26.45
N GLU A 156 -1.88 -4.68 25.66
CA GLU A 156 -2.39 -6.06 25.70
C GLU A 156 -1.78 -6.90 26.84
N ALA A 157 -0.63 -6.48 27.36
CA ALA A 157 0.12 -7.20 28.41
C ALA A 157 -0.17 -6.71 29.84
N GLY A 158 -0.94 -5.65 30.03
CA GLY A 158 -1.32 -5.05 31.33
C GLY A 158 -2.80 -5.15 31.59
#